data_a24fb6f01ddfc65fc8acf710f66b88ab
#
_entry.id   a24fb6f01ddfc65fc8acf710f66b88ab
#
_cell.length_a   1.000
_cell.length_b   1.000
_cell.length_c   1.000
_cell.angle_alpha   90.00
_cell.angle_beta   90.00
_cell.angle_gamma   90.00
#
_symmetry.space_group_name_H-M   'P 1'
#
loop_
_entity.id
_entity.type
_entity.pdbx_description
1 polymer ?
#
loop_
_entity_poly.entity_id
_entity_poly.type
_entity_poly.pdbx_seq_one_letter_code
_entity_poly.pdbx_strand_id
1 'polypeptide(L)'
;MSIMKALALVTCIALAGAARGDESAPEATLDSFHQAAANADAAAYFAAMTDDVVFLGTDGSERWQGNDFRDFAAAHFSAGQGWTYVPLQRDITVSANGDIAWFDELLQNEGLGTCRGSGVLVKSTNGWKIAQYNLSVPIPNAIVRDVATDIAALQAAPAAAAGAASVSSAAAVSVPAVDPEPAETATRDGCSKKRFKTNRKAGC
;
A
#
# COMPACT_ATOMS: atom_id res chain seq x y z
N MET A 1 61.07 43.71 21.77
CA MET A 1 60.19 42.64 22.35
C MET A 1 58.79 42.80 21.79
N SER A 2 58.50 42.05 20.75
CA SER A 2 57.17 42.06 20.10
C SER A 2 56.45 40.73 20.41
N ILE A 3 55.33 40.83 21.09
CA ILE A 3 54.49 39.69 21.47
C ILE A 3 53.47 39.48 20.33
N MET A 4 53.65 38.41 19.53
CA MET A 4 52.67 37.94 18.54
C MET A 4 51.54 37.21 19.26
N LYS A 5 50.34 37.77 19.20
CA LYS A 5 49.10 37.10 19.66
C LYS A 5 48.62 36.18 18.55
N ALA A 6 48.70 34.85 18.76
CA ALA A 6 48.11 33.86 17.91
C ALA A 6 46.58 33.80 18.16
N LEU A 7 45.80 34.12 17.14
CA LEU A 7 44.34 33.99 17.15
C LEU A 7 43.97 32.59 16.66
N ALA A 8 43.53 31.73 17.58
CA ALA A 8 43.03 30.41 17.25
C ALA A 8 41.58 30.50 16.70
N LEU A 9 41.43 30.23 15.42
CA LEU A 9 40.13 30.14 14.77
C LEU A 9 39.53 28.75 15.04
N VAL A 10 38.54 28.66 15.93
CA VAL A 10 37.79 27.44 16.20
C VAL A 10 36.70 27.34 15.14
N THR A 11 36.92 26.47 14.14
CA THR A 11 35.91 26.15 13.13
C THR A 11 34.95 25.12 13.73
N CYS A 12 33.74 25.53 14.14
CA CYS A 12 32.65 24.62 14.47
C CYS A 12 32.12 24.01 13.18
N ILE A 13 32.49 22.77 12.89
CA ILE A 13 31.85 21.97 11.86
C ILE A 13 30.53 21.47 12.45
N ALA A 14 29.41 22.12 12.08
CA ALA A 14 28.07 21.58 12.34
C ALA A 14 27.88 20.36 11.43
N LEU A 15 28.00 19.14 11.97
CA LEU A 15 27.49 17.93 11.34
C LEU A 15 25.98 18.06 11.30
N ALA A 16 25.43 18.43 10.13
CA ALA A 16 24.04 18.19 9.82
C ALA A 16 23.86 16.66 9.72
N GLY A 17 23.51 16.03 10.83
CA GLY A 17 23.04 14.65 10.85
C GLY A 17 21.75 14.61 10.05
N ALA A 18 21.81 14.10 8.81
CA ALA A 18 20.62 13.61 8.14
C ALA A 18 20.00 12.56 9.06
N ALA A 19 18.80 12.81 9.58
CA ALA A 19 18.03 11.80 10.28
C ALA A 19 17.78 10.66 9.29
N ARG A 20 18.63 9.61 9.37
CA ARG A 20 18.32 8.32 8.79
C ARG A 20 17.11 7.86 9.58
N GLY A 21 15.96 7.72 8.89
CA GLY A 21 14.82 7.03 9.48
C GLY A 21 15.34 5.72 10.08
N ASP A 22 14.85 5.37 11.25
CA ASP A 22 15.21 4.11 11.90
C ASP A 22 14.78 2.96 10.96
N GLU A 23 15.75 2.35 10.26
CA GLU A 23 15.53 1.23 9.35
C GLU A 23 14.89 0.03 10.08
N SER A 24 14.87 0.05 11.41
CA SER A 24 14.19 -0.93 12.26
C SER A 24 12.72 -0.57 12.54
N ALA A 25 12.21 0.55 12.03
CA ALA A 25 10.82 0.96 12.24
C ALA A 25 9.86 0.09 11.41
N PRO A 26 8.60 -0.14 11.88
CA PRO A 26 7.58 -0.86 11.12
C PRO A 26 7.33 -0.26 9.73
N GLU A 27 7.41 1.07 9.61
CA GLU A 27 7.23 1.82 8.37
C GLU A 27 8.28 1.42 7.31
N ALA A 28 9.55 1.35 7.69
CA ALA A 28 10.62 0.94 6.78
C ALA A 28 10.45 -0.49 6.28
N THR A 29 9.90 -1.39 7.11
CA THR A 29 9.56 -2.76 6.69
C THR A 29 8.48 -2.77 5.63
N LEU A 30 7.43 -1.96 5.77
CA LEU A 30 6.34 -1.85 4.80
C LEU A 30 6.82 -1.19 3.49
N ASP A 31 7.69 -0.19 3.56
CA ASP A 31 8.28 0.43 2.37
C ASP A 31 9.14 -0.56 1.59
N SER A 32 10.00 -1.32 2.29
CA SER A 32 10.82 -2.36 1.69
C SER A 32 9.97 -3.48 1.06
N PHE A 33 8.87 -3.85 1.72
CA PHE A 33 7.91 -4.82 1.22
C PHE A 33 7.27 -4.38 -0.11
N HIS A 34 6.75 -3.16 -0.20
CA HIS A 34 6.16 -2.64 -1.44
C HIS A 34 7.21 -2.46 -2.54
N GLN A 35 8.40 -1.97 -2.20
CA GLN A 35 9.48 -1.82 -3.16
C GLN A 35 9.94 -3.16 -3.73
N ALA A 36 10.09 -4.18 -2.89
CA ALA A 36 10.47 -5.53 -3.32
C ALA A 36 9.41 -6.15 -4.23
N ALA A 37 8.12 -5.97 -3.90
CA ALA A 37 7.01 -6.42 -4.74
C ALA A 37 7.03 -5.77 -6.13
N ALA A 38 7.23 -4.45 -6.20
CA ALA A 38 7.30 -3.72 -7.46
C ALA A 38 8.47 -4.16 -8.34
N ASN A 39 9.59 -4.55 -7.73
CA ASN A 39 10.79 -5.02 -8.42
C ASN A 39 10.80 -6.53 -8.71
N ALA A 40 9.77 -7.28 -8.32
CA ALA A 40 9.74 -8.73 -8.35
C ALA A 40 10.95 -9.37 -7.60
N ASP A 41 11.44 -8.69 -6.55
CA ASP A 41 12.53 -9.18 -5.70
C ASP A 41 11.98 -10.11 -4.61
N ALA A 42 11.93 -11.41 -4.95
CA ALA A 42 11.42 -12.44 -4.05
C ALA A 42 12.20 -12.50 -2.72
N ALA A 43 13.53 -12.32 -2.76
CA ALA A 43 14.37 -12.43 -1.57
C ALA A 43 14.06 -11.30 -0.57
N ALA A 44 14.05 -10.04 -1.03
CA ALA A 44 13.72 -8.89 -0.21
C ALA A 44 12.24 -8.93 0.26
N TYR A 45 11.33 -9.34 -0.62
CA TYR A 45 9.90 -9.44 -0.32
C TYR A 45 9.62 -10.40 0.83
N PHE A 46 10.15 -11.63 0.75
CA PHE A 46 9.97 -12.62 1.82
C PHE A 46 10.80 -12.31 3.06
N ALA A 47 11.90 -11.57 2.94
CA ALA A 47 12.66 -11.11 4.09
C ALA A 47 11.86 -10.12 4.96
N ALA A 48 10.90 -9.42 4.41
CA ALA A 48 10.02 -8.51 5.17
C ALA A 48 8.93 -9.23 5.99
N MET A 49 8.77 -10.55 5.84
CA MET A 49 7.68 -11.33 6.45
C MET A 49 8.19 -12.36 7.46
N THR A 50 7.28 -12.81 8.33
CA THR A 50 7.51 -14.03 9.14
C THR A 50 7.43 -15.27 8.27
N ASP A 51 7.97 -16.39 8.76
CA ASP A 51 7.91 -17.66 8.02
C ASP A 51 6.49 -18.21 7.89
N ASP A 52 5.65 -17.92 8.86
CA ASP A 52 4.25 -18.33 8.98
C ASP A 52 3.25 -17.24 8.59
N VAL A 53 3.69 -16.22 7.84
CA VAL A 53 2.85 -15.09 7.43
C VAL A 53 1.49 -15.54 6.90
N VAL A 54 0.44 -14.83 7.28
CA VAL A 54 -0.90 -14.97 6.69
C VAL A 54 -1.12 -13.84 5.69
N PHE A 55 -1.34 -14.18 4.43
CA PHE A 55 -1.65 -13.22 3.38
C PHE A 55 -3.09 -13.42 2.90
N LEU A 56 -3.86 -12.34 2.90
CA LEU A 56 -5.22 -12.27 2.41
C LEU A 56 -5.23 -11.38 1.16
N GLY A 57 -5.59 -11.95 0.02
CA GLY A 57 -5.70 -11.22 -1.24
C GLY A 57 -7.05 -10.52 -1.38
N THR A 58 -7.32 -10.03 -2.58
CA THR A 58 -8.53 -9.27 -2.89
C THR A 58 -9.78 -10.13 -3.06
N ASP A 59 -9.62 -11.42 -3.34
CA ASP A 59 -10.72 -12.39 -3.43
C ASP A 59 -10.89 -13.14 -2.11
N GLY A 60 -12.14 -13.44 -1.74
CA GLY A 60 -12.45 -14.12 -0.48
C GLY A 60 -11.88 -15.54 -0.36
N SER A 61 -11.50 -16.18 -1.46
CA SER A 61 -10.82 -17.48 -1.50
C SER A 61 -9.30 -17.36 -1.34
N GLU A 62 -8.74 -16.17 -1.50
CA GLU A 62 -7.30 -15.89 -1.47
C GLU A 62 -6.79 -15.73 -0.03
N ARG A 63 -6.62 -16.85 0.64
CA ARG A 63 -5.99 -16.92 1.95
C ARG A 63 -4.85 -17.94 1.94
N TRP A 64 -3.64 -17.43 1.97
CA TRP A 64 -2.43 -18.25 2.02
C TRP A 64 -1.73 -18.13 3.37
N GLN A 65 -0.96 -19.14 3.73
CA GLN A 65 -0.13 -19.13 4.93
C GLN A 65 1.25 -19.70 4.65
N GLY A 66 2.28 -19.01 5.15
CA GLY A 66 3.66 -19.47 5.11
C GLY A 66 4.13 -19.84 3.70
N ASN A 67 4.48 -21.10 3.49
CA ASN A 67 5.03 -21.57 2.22
C ASN A 67 4.04 -21.49 1.06
N ASP A 68 2.75 -21.69 1.28
CA ASP A 68 1.74 -21.59 0.21
C ASP A 68 1.75 -20.20 -0.43
N PHE A 69 1.90 -19.14 0.38
CA PHE A 69 2.05 -17.78 -0.13
C PHE A 69 3.39 -17.57 -0.83
N ARG A 70 4.47 -18.13 -0.28
CA ARG A 70 5.81 -18.02 -0.88
C ARG A 70 5.85 -18.66 -2.26
N ASP A 71 5.28 -19.84 -2.41
CA ASP A 71 5.23 -20.55 -3.69
C ASP A 71 4.38 -19.79 -4.72
N PHE A 72 3.23 -19.27 -4.31
CA PHE A 72 2.39 -18.40 -5.16
C PHE A 72 3.15 -17.17 -5.65
N ALA A 73 3.72 -16.39 -4.75
CA ALA A 73 4.40 -15.14 -5.11
C ALA A 73 5.71 -15.40 -5.88
N ALA A 74 6.46 -16.45 -5.52
CA ALA A 74 7.71 -16.80 -6.21
C ALA A 74 7.46 -17.18 -7.68
N ALA A 75 6.35 -17.84 -8.00
CA ALA A 75 5.99 -18.17 -9.37
C ALA A 75 5.80 -16.90 -10.22
N HIS A 76 5.15 -15.87 -9.70
CA HIS A 76 4.96 -14.59 -10.37
C HIS A 76 6.28 -13.83 -10.53
N PHE A 77 7.06 -13.72 -9.46
CA PHE A 77 8.33 -12.99 -9.47
C PHE A 77 9.37 -13.63 -10.40
N SER A 78 9.42 -14.96 -10.47
CA SER A 78 10.30 -15.68 -11.40
C SER A 78 9.95 -15.43 -12.88
N ALA A 79 8.69 -15.10 -13.16
CA ALA A 79 8.24 -14.67 -14.49
C ALA A 79 8.47 -13.16 -14.74
N GLY A 80 9.11 -12.43 -13.82
CA GLY A 80 9.31 -10.98 -13.89
C GLY A 80 8.04 -10.17 -13.65
N GLN A 81 7.01 -10.79 -13.08
CA GLN A 81 5.71 -10.16 -12.80
C GLN A 81 5.67 -9.70 -11.35
N GLY A 82 6.05 -8.44 -11.12
CA GLY A 82 5.84 -7.76 -9.85
C GLY A 82 4.47 -7.09 -9.78
N TRP A 83 4.09 -6.63 -8.61
CA TRP A 83 2.90 -5.81 -8.42
C TRP A 83 3.22 -4.53 -7.68
N THR A 84 2.70 -3.42 -8.18
CA THR A 84 2.99 -2.09 -7.65
C THR A 84 1.78 -1.55 -6.92
N TYR A 85 1.95 -1.30 -5.63
CA TYR A 85 1.03 -0.56 -4.78
C TYR A 85 1.77 0.63 -4.19
N VAL A 86 1.31 1.85 -4.52
CA VAL A 86 1.94 3.09 -4.05
C VAL A 86 1.19 3.57 -2.82
N PRO A 87 1.82 3.65 -1.64
CA PRO A 87 1.19 4.17 -0.44
C PRO A 87 0.80 5.65 -0.62
N LEU A 88 -0.48 5.97 -0.36
CA LEU A 88 -1.01 7.34 -0.34
C LEU A 88 -1.11 7.88 1.08
N GLN A 89 -1.48 7.00 2.01
CA GLN A 89 -1.59 7.27 3.44
C GLN A 89 -1.29 5.97 4.19
N ARG A 90 -0.68 6.08 5.36
CA ARG A 90 -0.41 4.94 6.25
C ARG A 90 -0.51 5.39 7.70
N ASP A 91 -1.20 4.61 8.49
CA ASP A 91 -1.32 4.77 9.93
C ASP A 91 -0.79 3.52 10.62
N ILE A 92 0.15 3.70 11.56
CA ILE A 92 0.80 2.60 12.30
C ILE A 92 0.66 2.86 13.79
N THR A 93 0.22 1.84 14.52
CA THR A 93 0.17 1.87 15.98
C THR A 93 1.03 0.76 16.53
N VAL A 94 1.94 1.09 17.44
CA VAL A 94 2.82 0.14 18.13
C VAL A 94 2.23 -0.16 19.51
N SER A 95 2.22 -1.44 19.89
CA SER A 95 1.78 -1.90 21.21
C SER A 95 2.60 -1.29 22.35
N ALA A 96 2.03 -1.22 23.55
CA ALA A 96 2.68 -0.59 24.69
C ALA A 96 4.02 -1.24 25.09
N ASN A 97 4.19 -2.55 24.85
CA ASN A 97 5.42 -3.28 25.07
C ASN A 97 6.39 -3.24 23.88
N GLY A 98 5.97 -2.65 22.75
CA GLY A 98 6.85 -2.37 21.63
C GLY A 98 7.20 -3.59 20.76
N ASP A 99 6.46 -4.70 20.85
CA ASP A 99 6.74 -5.96 20.16
C ASP A 99 5.73 -6.31 19.05
N ILE A 100 4.57 -5.65 19.02
CA ILE A 100 3.55 -5.79 17.99
C ILE A 100 3.22 -4.41 17.44
N ALA A 101 3.01 -4.31 16.13
CA ALA A 101 2.42 -3.15 15.49
C ALA A 101 1.28 -3.60 14.57
N TRP A 102 0.24 -2.80 14.48
CA TRP A 102 -0.80 -2.95 13.47
C TRP A 102 -0.87 -1.70 12.63
N PHE A 103 -1.27 -1.87 11.40
CA PHE A 103 -1.31 -0.78 10.44
C PHE A 103 -2.51 -0.88 9.51
N ASP A 104 -2.85 0.24 8.93
CA ASP A 104 -3.63 0.32 7.71
C ASP A 104 -3.03 1.36 6.76
N GLU A 105 -3.25 1.15 5.46
CA GLU A 105 -2.75 2.04 4.43
C GLU A 105 -3.72 2.14 3.25
N LEU A 106 -3.85 3.33 2.69
CA LEU A 106 -4.47 3.53 1.38
C LEU A 106 -3.38 3.44 0.32
N LEU A 107 -3.67 2.69 -0.71
CA LEU A 107 -2.74 2.36 -1.78
C LEU A 107 -3.33 2.75 -3.13
N GLN A 108 -2.49 3.14 -4.07
CA GLN A 108 -2.86 3.29 -5.46
C GLN A 108 -2.26 2.14 -6.27
N ASN A 109 -3.11 1.47 -7.05
CA ASN A 109 -2.72 0.46 -8.04
C ASN A 109 -3.27 0.86 -9.40
N GLU A 110 -2.51 0.62 -10.48
CA GLU A 110 -2.89 1.03 -11.84
C GLU A 110 -4.15 0.30 -12.33
N GLY A 111 -4.27 -1.01 -12.07
CA GLY A 111 -5.39 -1.83 -12.54
C GLY A 111 -6.62 -1.82 -11.63
N LEU A 112 -6.41 -1.69 -10.31
CA LEU A 112 -7.48 -1.81 -9.31
C LEU A 112 -7.93 -0.45 -8.74
N GLY A 113 -7.22 0.65 -9.07
CA GLY A 113 -7.48 1.96 -8.47
C GLY A 113 -7.07 2.02 -6.99
N THR A 114 -7.93 2.59 -6.14
CA THR A 114 -7.67 2.72 -4.72
C THR A 114 -7.86 1.38 -4.01
N CYS A 115 -6.80 0.90 -3.37
CA CYS A 115 -6.78 -0.31 -2.54
C CYS A 115 -6.55 0.05 -1.07
N ARG A 116 -6.75 -0.91 -0.19
CA ARG A 116 -6.38 -0.84 1.23
C ARG A 116 -5.51 -2.04 1.59
N GLY A 117 -4.33 -1.74 2.15
CA GLY A 117 -3.52 -2.68 2.91
C GLY A 117 -3.84 -2.56 4.39
N SER A 118 -3.82 -3.65 5.13
CA SER A 118 -3.85 -3.64 6.59
C SER A 118 -3.21 -4.89 7.13
N GLY A 119 -2.69 -4.85 8.34
CA GLY A 119 -2.05 -6.04 8.88
C GLY A 119 -1.39 -5.84 10.23
N VAL A 120 -0.57 -6.83 10.56
CA VAL A 120 0.16 -6.91 11.81
C VAL A 120 1.63 -7.16 11.52
N LEU A 121 2.50 -6.41 12.22
CA LEU A 121 3.92 -6.68 12.28
C LEU A 121 4.30 -7.16 13.69
N VAL A 122 5.29 -8.02 13.75
CA VAL A 122 5.90 -8.48 15.00
C VAL A 122 7.38 -8.10 15.02
N LYS A 123 7.87 -7.73 16.18
CA LYS A 123 9.29 -7.40 16.36
C LYS A 123 10.09 -8.67 16.53
N SER A 124 11.10 -8.84 15.71
CA SER A 124 12.07 -9.94 15.78
C SER A 124 13.46 -9.41 16.17
N THR A 125 14.43 -10.29 16.33
CA THR A 125 15.84 -9.91 16.53
C THR A 125 16.43 -9.14 15.37
N ASN A 126 15.88 -9.30 14.16
CA ASN A 126 16.36 -8.69 12.92
C ASN A 126 15.43 -7.56 12.43
N GLY A 127 14.72 -6.91 13.34
CA GLY A 127 13.76 -5.84 13.01
C GLY A 127 12.31 -6.33 12.94
N TRP A 128 11.46 -5.51 12.38
CA TRP A 128 10.03 -5.82 12.24
C TRP A 128 9.78 -6.77 11.07
N LYS A 129 8.76 -7.63 11.20
CA LYS A 129 8.32 -8.59 10.18
C LYS A 129 6.80 -8.56 10.08
N ILE A 130 6.28 -8.60 8.87
CA ILE A 130 4.85 -8.73 8.60
C ILE A 130 4.41 -10.15 8.95
N ALA A 131 3.54 -10.28 9.94
CA ALA A 131 2.93 -11.56 10.34
C ALA A 131 1.58 -11.78 9.66
N GLN A 132 0.86 -10.70 9.34
CA GLN A 132 -0.37 -10.74 8.57
C GLN A 132 -0.43 -9.52 7.64
N TYR A 133 -0.87 -9.75 6.41
CA TYR A 133 -1.22 -8.69 5.45
C TYR A 133 -2.57 -9.00 4.81
N ASN A 134 -3.45 -8.02 4.75
CA ASN A 134 -4.72 -8.08 4.06
C ASN A 134 -4.77 -6.97 3.00
N LEU A 135 -4.94 -7.37 1.75
CA LEU A 135 -5.18 -6.46 0.63
C LEU A 135 -6.67 -6.49 0.27
N SER A 136 -7.26 -5.32 0.09
CA SER A 136 -8.67 -5.21 -0.30
C SER A 136 -8.91 -4.02 -1.22
N VAL A 137 -10.01 -4.08 -1.99
CA VAL A 137 -10.50 -2.96 -2.78
C VAL A 137 -11.71 -2.37 -2.04
N PRO A 138 -11.59 -1.17 -1.45
CA PRO A 138 -12.70 -0.52 -0.74
C PRO A 138 -13.84 -0.16 -1.71
N ILE A 139 -15.03 -0.68 -1.43
CA ILE A 139 -16.22 -0.39 -2.24
C ILE A 139 -16.91 0.87 -1.68
N PRO A 140 -17.15 1.91 -2.49
CA PRO A 140 -17.91 3.08 -2.07
C PRO A 140 -19.33 2.71 -1.60
N ASN A 141 -19.78 3.28 -0.47
CA ASN A 141 -21.10 3.01 0.09
C ASN A 141 -22.26 3.26 -0.89
N ALA A 142 -22.05 4.14 -1.88
CA ALA A 142 -23.07 4.47 -2.89
C ALA A 142 -23.41 3.29 -3.81
N ILE A 143 -22.47 2.35 -4.04
CA ILE A 143 -22.64 1.23 -4.97
C ILE A 143 -22.51 -0.15 -4.31
N VAL A 144 -22.26 -0.21 -2.99
CA VAL A 144 -21.98 -1.48 -2.28
C VAL A 144 -23.11 -2.51 -2.42
N ARG A 145 -24.38 -2.07 -2.53
CA ARG A 145 -25.53 -2.96 -2.67
C ARG A 145 -25.60 -3.59 -4.05
N ASP A 146 -25.25 -2.84 -5.09
CA ASP A 146 -25.22 -3.35 -6.46
C ASP A 146 -24.09 -4.37 -6.60
N VAL A 147 -22.90 -4.05 -6.10
CA VAL A 147 -21.75 -4.98 -6.07
C VAL A 147 -22.09 -6.25 -5.28
N ALA A 148 -22.76 -6.13 -4.12
CA ALA A 148 -23.17 -7.29 -3.34
C ALA A 148 -24.16 -8.20 -4.11
N THR A 149 -25.03 -7.61 -4.91
CA THR A 149 -25.97 -8.35 -5.78
C THR A 149 -25.21 -9.09 -6.88
N ASP A 150 -24.25 -8.44 -7.52
CA ASP A 150 -23.42 -9.04 -8.56
C ASP A 150 -22.56 -10.19 -8.02
N ILE A 151 -21.98 -10.03 -6.85
CA ILE A 151 -21.22 -11.10 -6.15
C ILE A 151 -22.14 -12.29 -5.85
N ALA A 152 -23.35 -12.05 -5.34
CA ALA A 152 -24.30 -13.12 -5.07
C ALA A 152 -24.71 -13.88 -6.33
N ALA A 153 -24.89 -13.17 -7.44
CA ALA A 153 -25.19 -13.77 -8.75
C ALA A 153 -24.02 -14.64 -9.25
N LEU A 154 -22.78 -14.18 -9.12
CA LEU A 154 -21.59 -14.96 -9.46
C LEU A 154 -21.45 -16.23 -8.63
N GLN A 155 -21.73 -16.14 -7.32
CA GLN A 155 -21.66 -17.30 -6.40
C GLN A 155 -22.79 -18.31 -6.62
N ALA A 156 -23.94 -17.86 -7.11
CA ALA A 156 -25.07 -18.73 -7.44
C ALA A 156 -24.93 -19.41 -8.82
N ALA A 157 -24.02 -18.95 -9.68
CA ALA A 157 -23.80 -19.56 -10.99
C ALA A 157 -23.24 -21.00 -10.83
N PRO A 158 -23.72 -22.00 -11.60
CA PRO A 158 -23.22 -23.36 -11.49
C PRO A 158 -21.72 -23.42 -11.82
N ALA A 159 -20.98 -24.22 -11.03
CA ALA A 159 -19.52 -24.34 -11.06
C ALA A 159 -18.88 -24.61 -12.47
N ALA A 160 -19.65 -24.98 -13.46
CA ALA A 160 -19.19 -25.15 -14.84
C ALA A 160 -18.77 -23.82 -15.51
N ALA A 161 -19.25 -22.67 -15.03
CA ALA A 161 -18.86 -21.35 -15.53
C ALA A 161 -17.66 -20.75 -14.77
N ALA A 162 -17.40 -21.20 -13.55
CA ALA A 162 -16.33 -20.69 -12.70
C ALA A 162 -14.94 -21.18 -13.13
N GLY A 163 -14.82 -22.30 -13.82
CA GLY A 163 -13.56 -22.84 -14.33
C GLY A 163 -12.87 -22.00 -15.42
N ALA A 164 -13.59 -21.04 -16.04
CA ALA A 164 -13.04 -20.14 -17.05
C ALA A 164 -12.52 -18.81 -16.46
N ALA A 165 -12.93 -18.45 -15.24
CA ALA A 165 -12.57 -17.18 -14.60
C ALA A 165 -11.33 -17.27 -13.71
N SER A 166 -11.00 -18.46 -13.18
CA SER A 166 -9.90 -18.65 -12.24
C SER A 166 -8.48 -18.64 -12.85
N VAL A 167 -8.36 -18.60 -14.18
CA VAL A 167 -7.05 -18.48 -14.87
C VAL A 167 -6.79 -17.07 -15.43
N SER A 168 -7.66 -16.09 -15.19
CA SER A 168 -7.56 -14.75 -15.81
C SER A 168 -7.14 -13.62 -14.85
N SER A 169 -6.85 -13.90 -13.59
CA SER A 169 -6.39 -12.85 -12.65
C SER A 169 -4.90 -12.48 -12.78
N ALA A 170 -4.17 -13.13 -13.69
CA ALA A 170 -2.76 -12.85 -13.95
C ALA A 170 -2.48 -12.26 -15.35
N ALA A 171 -3.51 -11.96 -16.13
CA ALA A 171 -3.31 -11.31 -17.40
C ALA A 171 -3.42 -9.79 -17.24
N ALA A 172 -2.31 -9.09 -17.46
CA ALA A 172 -2.31 -7.66 -17.73
C ALA A 172 -3.43 -7.33 -18.71
N VAL A 173 -4.43 -6.56 -18.27
CA VAL A 173 -5.42 -5.97 -19.15
C VAL A 173 -4.68 -4.99 -20.04
N SER A 174 -4.39 -5.41 -21.27
CA SER A 174 -3.98 -4.50 -22.32
C SER A 174 -5.21 -3.65 -22.66
N VAL A 175 -5.27 -2.45 -22.11
CA VAL A 175 -6.25 -1.44 -22.50
C VAL A 175 -5.87 -0.99 -23.91
N PRO A 176 -6.76 -1.09 -24.92
CA PRO A 176 -6.50 -0.49 -26.22
C PRO A 176 -6.36 1.02 -26.02
N ALA A 177 -5.32 1.59 -26.63
CA ALA A 177 -5.09 3.03 -26.64
C ALA A 177 -6.35 3.73 -27.16
N VAL A 178 -6.99 4.54 -26.33
CA VAL A 178 -8.02 5.47 -26.74
C VAL A 178 -7.30 6.68 -27.33
N ASP A 179 -7.50 6.91 -28.62
CA ASP A 179 -7.02 8.12 -29.31
C ASP A 179 -7.56 9.36 -28.61
N PRO A 180 -6.74 10.40 -28.42
CA PRO A 180 -7.19 11.64 -27.80
C PRO A 180 -8.17 12.37 -28.72
N GLU A 181 -9.41 12.49 -28.26
CA GLU A 181 -10.43 13.33 -28.88
C GLU A 181 -10.01 14.82 -28.78
N PRO A 182 -10.19 15.62 -29.85
CA PRO A 182 -9.70 17.01 -29.88
C PRO A 182 -10.47 17.89 -28.90
N ALA A 183 -9.73 18.68 -28.12
CA ALA A 183 -10.23 19.63 -27.15
C ALA A 183 -11.24 20.61 -27.76
N GLU A 184 -12.50 20.51 -27.35
CA GLU A 184 -13.51 21.53 -27.58
C GLU A 184 -13.29 22.70 -26.59
N THR A 185 -13.01 23.86 -27.13
CA THR A 185 -12.89 25.12 -26.41
C THR A 185 -14.24 25.58 -25.88
N ALA A 186 -14.54 25.31 -24.59
CA ALA A 186 -15.69 25.89 -23.92
C ALA A 186 -15.31 27.23 -23.29
N THR A 187 -15.92 28.28 -23.82
CA THR A 187 -15.91 29.67 -23.34
C THR A 187 -16.42 29.76 -21.90
N ARG A 188 -15.67 30.52 -21.12
CA ARG A 188 -16.05 30.98 -19.77
C ARG A 188 -17.29 31.87 -19.84
N ASP A 189 -18.33 31.52 -19.07
CA ASP A 189 -19.22 32.51 -18.47
C ASP A 189 -19.95 31.93 -17.27
N GLY A 190 -20.03 32.70 -16.17
CA GLY A 190 -21.03 32.49 -15.09
C GLY A 190 -20.49 32.07 -13.73
N CYS A 191 -19.82 32.98 -13.06
CA CYS A 191 -19.56 32.91 -11.61
C CYS A 191 -20.89 32.96 -10.82
N SER A 192 -21.24 31.93 -10.04
CA SER A 192 -22.25 32.02 -8.98
C SER A 192 -21.73 31.40 -7.69
N LYS A 193 -21.38 32.30 -6.75
CA LYS A 193 -20.98 31.97 -5.38
C LYS A 193 -22.19 31.52 -4.58
N LYS A 194 -22.26 30.25 -4.18
CA LYS A 194 -23.13 29.81 -3.08
C LYS A 194 -22.32 29.62 -1.80
N ARG A 195 -22.61 30.50 -0.84
CA ARG A 195 -22.10 30.54 0.53
C ARG A 195 -22.60 29.32 1.31
N PHE A 196 -21.70 28.51 1.82
CA PHE A 196 -22.04 27.51 2.85
C PHE A 196 -22.13 28.21 4.22
N LYS A 197 -23.30 28.15 4.83
CA LYS A 197 -23.54 28.59 6.23
C LYS A 197 -23.10 27.44 7.16
N THR A 198 -22.09 27.71 7.95
CA THR A 198 -21.73 26.88 9.12
C THR A 198 -22.75 27.17 10.25
N ASN A 199 -23.46 26.13 10.69
CA ASN A 199 -24.30 26.20 11.85
C ASN A 199 -23.59 25.53 13.04
N ARG A 200 -22.89 26.34 13.84
CA ARG A 200 -22.45 25.97 15.19
C ARG A 200 -23.60 26.22 16.14
N LYS A 201 -24.11 25.18 16.75
CA LYS A 201 -24.89 25.33 18.02
C LYS A 201 -24.02 24.72 19.14
N ALA A 202 -23.60 25.60 20.03
CA ALA A 202 -23.14 25.26 21.36
C ALA A 202 -24.35 25.05 22.26
N GLY A 203 -24.23 24.20 23.25
CA GLY A 203 -25.15 24.23 24.38
C GLY A 203 -25.35 22.89 25.07
N CYS A 204 -24.86 22.87 26.28
CA CYS A 204 -25.04 22.01 27.45
C CYS A 204 -24.35 20.66 27.47
#